data_78935bbabcbb63883487ad1e08b5cc67
#
_entry.id   78935bbabcbb63883487ad1e08b5cc67
#
_cell.length_a   1.000
_cell.length_b   1.000
_cell.length_c   1.000
_cell.angle_alpha   90.00
_cell.angle_beta   90.00
_cell.angle_gamma   90.00
#
_symmetry.space_group_name_H-M   'P 1'
#
loop_
_entity.id
_entity.type
_entity.pdbx_description
1 polymer ?
#
loop_
_entity_poly.entity_id
_entity_poly.type
_entity_poly.pdbx_seq_one_letter_code
_entity_poly.pdbx_strand_id
1 'polypeptide(L)'
;MTYTGIGSRATPNKWLKAMERVATILSSAGYVLRSGGADGADSAFEAGSTSSTKTIFIPWEGFNGKSSQQEGIFSGVCDKAMSMAESIHPAWERCSRGARSLHARNIYQVLGKELASPSDFLLCYTEGGKKIGGTATAIRLAEANGVKVYNFGNPDDVKEFHTLLKEITLSII
;
A
#
# COMPACT_ATOMS: atom_id res chain seq x y z
N MET A 1 -5.10 -6.61 -12.94
CA MET A 1 -4.42 -5.34 -12.56
C MET A 1 -4.20 -5.32 -11.06
N THR A 2 -3.16 -4.65 -10.57
CA THR A 2 -2.81 -4.58 -9.15
C THR A 2 -2.67 -3.14 -8.70
N TYR A 3 -3.02 -2.83 -7.48
CA TYR A 3 -2.76 -1.52 -6.88
C TYR A 3 -2.17 -1.65 -5.48
N THR A 4 -1.37 -0.69 -5.08
CA THR A 4 -0.85 -0.58 -3.72
C THR A 4 -1.78 0.31 -2.92
N GLY A 5 -2.31 -0.18 -1.80
CA GLY A 5 -3.14 0.58 -0.86
C GLY A 5 -2.43 0.68 0.49
N ILE A 6 -1.97 1.86 0.86
CA ILE A 6 -1.17 2.11 2.06
C ILE A 6 -1.49 3.46 2.69
N GLY A 7 -0.94 3.75 3.85
CA GLY A 7 -1.01 5.07 4.44
C GLY A 7 -0.68 5.10 5.93
N SER A 8 -0.92 6.25 6.54
CA SER A 8 -0.68 6.46 7.95
C SER A 8 -1.66 5.68 8.83
N ARG A 9 -1.18 5.20 9.98
CA ARG A 9 -2.04 4.70 11.05
C ARG A 9 -2.98 5.78 11.59
N ALA A 10 -2.57 7.05 11.49
CA ALA A 10 -3.34 8.22 11.91
C ALA A 10 -4.19 8.84 10.78
N THR A 11 -4.48 8.07 9.73
CA THR A 11 -5.35 8.53 8.63
C THR A 11 -6.72 8.94 9.18
N PRO A 12 -7.22 10.15 8.87
CA PRO A 12 -8.53 10.61 9.35
C PRO A 12 -9.67 9.70 8.90
N ASN A 13 -10.67 9.51 9.77
CA ASN A 13 -11.77 8.57 9.59
C ASN A 13 -12.53 8.76 8.25
N LYS A 14 -12.70 10.02 7.80
CA LYS A 14 -13.30 10.30 6.49
C LYS A 14 -12.55 9.63 5.34
N TRP A 15 -11.22 9.59 5.40
CA TRP A 15 -10.39 8.97 4.39
C TRP A 15 -10.35 7.45 4.54
N LEU A 16 -10.38 6.91 5.76
CA LEU A 16 -10.53 5.47 5.99
C LEU A 16 -11.80 4.93 5.33
N LYS A 17 -12.93 5.60 5.52
CA LYS A 17 -14.20 5.23 4.86
C LYS A 17 -14.13 5.35 3.33
N ALA A 18 -13.44 6.36 2.82
CA ALA A 18 -13.24 6.51 1.38
C ALA A 18 -12.36 5.38 0.81
N MET A 19 -11.28 5.01 1.49
CA MET A 19 -10.37 3.91 1.12
C MET A 19 -11.10 2.57 1.07
N GLU A 20 -11.93 2.26 2.06
CA GLU A 20 -12.74 1.05 2.08
C GLU A 20 -13.70 0.99 0.88
N ARG A 21 -14.41 2.09 0.59
CA ARG A 21 -15.31 2.16 -0.57
C ARG A 21 -14.57 2.03 -1.89
N VAL A 22 -13.42 2.69 -2.03
CA VAL A 22 -12.57 2.59 -3.22
C VAL A 22 -12.10 1.16 -3.40
N ALA A 23 -11.63 0.50 -2.34
CA ALA A 23 -11.19 -0.89 -2.39
C ALA A 23 -12.34 -1.84 -2.80
N THR A 24 -13.58 -1.58 -2.34
CA THR A 24 -14.75 -2.37 -2.76
C THR A 24 -15.03 -2.22 -4.26
N ILE A 25 -14.95 -1.01 -4.81
CA ILE A 25 -15.13 -0.77 -6.24
C ILE A 25 -14.01 -1.44 -7.05
N LEU A 26 -12.77 -1.26 -6.65
CA LEU A 26 -11.60 -1.86 -7.32
C LEU A 26 -11.65 -3.40 -7.26
N SER A 27 -12.01 -3.98 -6.12
CA SER A 27 -12.21 -5.41 -5.96
C SER A 27 -13.29 -5.95 -6.90
N SER A 28 -14.41 -5.25 -7.02
CA SER A 28 -15.50 -5.60 -7.96
C SER A 28 -15.06 -5.51 -9.42
N ALA A 29 -14.10 -4.63 -9.73
CA ALA A 29 -13.49 -4.49 -11.05
C ALA A 29 -12.33 -5.48 -11.30
N GLY A 30 -12.06 -6.40 -10.38
CA GLY A 30 -11.00 -7.41 -10.51
C GLY A 30 -9.59 -6.91 -10.22
N TYR A 31 -9.44 -5.73 -9.61
CA TYR A 31 -8.15 -5.24 -9.16
C TYR A 31 -7.72 -5.94 -7.88
N VAL A 32 -6.45 -6.33 -7.81
CA VAL A 32 -5.87 -6.96 -6.63
C VAL A 32 -5.12 -5.93 -5.80
N LEU A 33 -5.55 -5.79 -4.54
CA LEU A 33 -4.88 -4.97 -3.53
C LEU A 33 -3.53 -5.58 -3.14
N ARG A 34 -2.50 -4.76 -3.02
CA ARG A 34 -1.28 -5.04 -2.27
C ARG A 34 -1.19 -4.09 -1.08
N SER A 35 -1.19 -4.62 0.12
CA SER A 35 -1.15 -3.83 1.36
C SER A 35 -0.29 -4.49 2.43
N GLY A 36 -0.16 -3.87 3.59
CA GLY A 36 0.81 -4.26 4.61
C GLY A 36 0.22 -4.73 5.94
N GLY A 37 -1.09 -4.80 6.05
CA GLY A 37 -1.79 -5.32 7.22
C GLY A 37 -1.61 -4.49 8.50
N ALA A 38 -1.18 -3.24 8.42
CA ALA A 38 -1.11 -2.32 9.54
C ALA A 38 -2.50 -1.72 9.86
N ASP A 39 -2.63 -1.12 11.03
CA ASP A 39 -3.83 -0.35 11.38
C ASP A 39 -3.96 0.92 10.51
N GLY A 40 -5.15 1.48 10.46
CA GLY A 40 -5.45 2.69 9.72
C GLY A 40 -5.69 2.42 8.24
N ALA A 41 -4.93 3.08 7.35
CA ALA A 41 -5.16 3.00 5.90
C ALA A 41 -5.08 1.57 5.34
N ASP A 42 -4.06 0.79 5.74
CA ASP A 42 -3.89 -0.58 5.27
C ASP A 42 -5.13 -1.44 5.60
N SER A 43 -5.61 -1.37 6.86
CA SER A 43 -6.82 -2.08 7.30
C SER A 43 -8.08 -1.61 6.57
N ALA A 44 -8.18 -0.33 6.23
CA ALA A 44 -9.32 0.21 5.50
C ALA A 44 -9.38 -0.31 4.06
N PHE A 45 -8.26 -0.35 3.34
CA PHE A 45 -8.19 -0.96 2.01
C PHE A 45 -8.47 -2.47 2.08
N GLU A 46 -7.93 -3.15 3.09
CA GLU A 46 -8.16 -4.59 3.28
C GLU A 46 -9.63 -4.90 3.53
N ALA A 47 -10.34 -4.07 4.31
CA ALA A 47 -11.76 -4.25 4.62
C ALA A 47 -12.66 -4.18 3.38
N GLY A 48 -12.30 -3.37 2.39
CA GLY A 48 -13.03 -3.26 1.12
C GLY A 48 -12.69 -4.36 0.10
N SER A 49 -11.70 -5.21 0.37
CA SER A 49 -11.22 -6.25 -0.55
C SER A 49 -11.67 -7.65 -0.12
N THR A 50 -11.84 -8.56 -1.07
CA THR A 50 -12.11 -9.98 -0.80
C THR A 50 -10.80 -10.77 -0.65
N SER A 51 -10.85 -12.02 -0.18
CA SER A 51 -9.66 -12.88 -0.08
C SER A 51 -8.98 -13.11 -1.45
N SER A 52 -9.77 -13.21 -2.51
CA SER A 52 -9.28 -13.41 -3.88
C SER A 52 -8.73 -12.12 -4.54
N THR A 53 -9.00 -10.96 -3.98
CA THR A 53 -8.58 -9.65 -4.53
C THR A 53 -7.64 -8.89 -3.61
N LYS A 54 -6.92 -9.58 -2.73
CA LYS A 54 -5.89 -8.97 -1.89
C LYS A 54 -4.66 -9.85 -1.74
N THR A 55 -3.52 -9.18 -1.61
CA THR A 55 -2.23 -9.74 -1.22
C THR A 55 -1.67 -8.86 -0.10
N ILE A 56 -1.55 -9.42 1.10
CA ILE A 56 -1.09 -8.70 2.29
C ILE A 56 0.31 -9.16 2.64
N PHE A 57 1.24 -8.22 2.71
CA PHE A 57 2.63 -8.47 3.10
C PHE A 57 2.85 -8.01 4.54
N ILE A 58 3.16 -8.93 5.43
CA ILE A 58 3.48 -8.62 6.82
C ILE A 58 4.99 -8.75 7.08
N PRO A 59 5.58 -7.89 7.91
CA PRO A 59 7.04 -7.86 8.11
C PRO A 59 7.58 -9.08 8.86
N TRP A 60 6.77 -9.70 9.70
CA TRP A 60 7.03 -10.93 10.46
C TRP A 60 5.73 -11.65 10.80
N GLU A 61 5.84 -12.93 11.10
CA GLU A 61 4.70 -13.76 11.51
C GLU A 61 4.04 -13.20 12.78
N GLY A 62 2.71 -13.15 12.81
CA GLY A 62 1.94 -12.60 13.93
C GLY A 62 1.79 -11.09 13.93
N PHE A 63 2.34 -10.36 12.95
CA PHE A 63 2.17 -8.91 12.87
C PHE A 63 0.70 -8.52 12.80
N ASN A 64 0.25 -7.69 13.75
CA ASN A 64 -1.14 -7.25 13.88
C ASN A 64 -2.15 -8.42 13.86
N GLY A 65 -1.79 -9.55 14.48
CA GLY A 65 -2.62 -10.76 14.57
C GLY A 65 -2.76 -11.55 13.25
N LYS A 66 -1.97 -11.23 12.23
CA LYS A 66 -2.01 -11.88 10.92
C LYS A 66 -0.97 -12.99 10.80
N SER A 67 -1.29 -14.02 10.01
CA SER A 67 -0.43 -15.19 9.79
C SER A 67 -0.36 -15.54 8.31
N SER A 68 0.81 -16.02 7.88
CA SER A 68 1.01 -16.55 6.52
C SER A 68 0.20 -17.83 6.22
N GLN A 69 -0.41 -18.43 7.23
CA GLN A 69 -1.38 -19.53 7.05
C GLN A 69 -2.75 -19.05 6.54
N GLN A 70 -3.03 -17.75 6.62
CA GLN A 70 -4.24 -17.15 6.09
C GLN A 70 -4.08 -16.87 4.59
N GLU A 71 -5.15 -17.11 3.81
CA GLU A 71 -5.15 -16.89 2.37
C GLU A 71 -4.78 -15.44 2.01
N GLY A 72 -3.87 -15.28 1.05
CA GLY A 72 -3.44 -13.98 0.55
C GLY A 72 -2.47 -13.23 1.46
N ILE A 73 -1.98 -13.84 2.55
CA ILE A 73 -0.99 -13.23 3.45
C ILE A 73 0.39 -13.85 3.25
N PHE A 74 1.40 -12.99 3.06
CA PHE A 74 2.81 -13.35 2.96
C PHE A 74 3.60 -12.71 4.09
N SER A 75 4.41 -13.51 4.79
CA SER A 75 5.16 -13.09 5.97
C SER A 75 6.67 -13.08 5.71
N GLY A 76 7.35 -12.12 6.33
CA GLY A 76 8.79 -11.99 6.32
C GLY A 76 9.32 -11.09 5.21
N VAL A 77 10.59 -10.73 5.36
CA VAL A 77 11.32 -9.86 4.43
C VAL A 77 12.68 -10.49 4.12
N CYS A 78 13.08 -10.47 2.85
CA CYS A 78 14.38 -10.99 2.43
C CYS A 78 15.45 -9.89 2.43
N ASP A 79 16.72 -10.30 2.32
CA ASP A 79 17.88 -9.39 2.29
C ASP A 79 17.81 -8.41 1.12
N LYS A 80 17.30 -8.83 -0.04
CA LYS A 80 17.11 -7.96 -1.20
C LYS A 80 16.12 -6.83 -0.89
N ALA A 81 14.99 -7.12 -0.25
CA ALA A 81 14.01 -6.11 0.15
C ALA A 81 14.59 -5.16 1.20
N MET A 82 15.39 -5.67 2.14
CA MET A 82 16.10 -4.86 3.13
C MET A 82 17.08 -3.89 2.45
N SER A 83 17.91 -4.37 1.53
CA SER A 83 18.87 -3.53 0.78
C SER A 83 18.17 -2.47 -0.08
N MET A 84 17.05 -2.82 -0.70
CA MET A 84 16.26 -1.85 -1.47
C MET A 84 15.67 -0.77 -0.56
N ALA A 85 15.13 -1.13 0.60
CA ALA A 85 14.60 -0.18 1.56
C ALA A 85 15.69 0.75 2.12
N GLU A 86 16.88 0.21 2.43
CA GLU A 86 18.05 0.97 2.84
C GLU A 86 18.44 2.04 1.82
N SER A 87 18.49 1.66 0.53
CA SER A 87 18.88 2.59 -0.54
C SER A 87 17.94 3.77 -0.73
N ILE A 88 16.69 3.66 -0.25
CA ILE A 88 15.65 4.69 -0.43
C ILE A 88 15.43 5.50 0.86
N HIS A 89 15.66 4.90 2.03
CA HIS A 89 15.35 5.52 3.31
C HIS A 89 16.41 6.55 3.70
N PRO A 90 16.03 7.82 3.98
CA PRO A 90 17.00 8.90 4.18
C PRO A 90 17.78 8.83 5.51
N ALA A 91 17.34 7.98 6.45
CA ALA A 91 17.91 7.87 7.78
C ALA A 91 17.91 6.41 8.28
N TRP A 92 18.31 5.48 7.42
CA TRP A 92 18.31 4.03 7.70
C TRP A 92 19.05 3.65 8.96
N GLU A 93 20.20 4.28 9.21
CA GLU A 93 21.04 4.04 10.38
C GLU A 93 20.31 4.31 11.72
N ARG A 94 19.32 5.18 11.71
CA ARG A 94 18.49 5.50 12.88
C ARG A 94 17.31 4.55 13.08
N CYS A 95 17.06 3.66 12.12
CA CYS A 95 15.95 2.72 12.19
C CYS A 95 16.29 1.55 13.12
N SER A 96 15.37 1.23 14.02
CA SER A 96 15.42 -0.04 14.76
C SER A 96 15.23 -1.22 13.81
N ARG A 97 15.58 -2.43 14.24
CA ARG A 97 15.39 -3.67 13.46
C ARG A 97 13.93 -3.81 12.98
N GLY A 98 12.97 -3.57 13.86
CA GLY A 98 11.55 -3.63 13.51
C GLY A 98 11.14 -2.58 12.48
N ALA A 99 11.63 -1.35 12.60
CA ALA A 99 11.39 -0.30 11.63
C ALA A 99 11.97 -0.65 10.24
N ARG A 100 13.18 -1.21 10.20
CA ARG A 100 13.79 -1.69 8.96
C ARG A 100 12.96 -2.77 8.29
N SER A 101 12.43 -3.74 9.06
CA SER A 101 11.53 -4.77 8.52
C SER A 101 10.22 -4.18 7.98
N LEU A 102 9.67 -3.17 8.63
CA LEU A 102 8.47 -2.45 8.13
C LEU A 102 8.76 -1.72 6.81
N HIS A 103 9.90 -1.07 6.67
CA HIS A 103 10.30 -0.42 5.42
C HIS A 103 10.59 -1.45 4.32
N ALA A 104 11.25 -2.55 4.63
CA ALA A 104 11.48 -3.64 3.68
C ALA A 104 10.16 -4.31 3.23
N ARG A 105 9.16 -4.46 4.12
CA ARG A 105 7.83 -4.93 3.77
C ARG A 105 7.15 -4.00 2.76
N ASN A 106 7.36 -2.67 2.86
CA ASN A 106 6.79 -1.71 1.90
C ASN A 106 7.29 -1.94 0.46
N ILE A 107 8.48 -2.54 0.29
CA ILE A 107 9.00 -2.87 -1.04
C ILE A 107 8.08 -3.89 -1.75
N TYR A 108 7.64 -4.91 -1.03
CA TYR A 108 6.69 -5.91 -1.57
C TYR A 108 5.33 -5.33 -1.92
N GLN A 109 4.86 -4.34 -1.18
CA GLN A 109 3.58 -3.69 -1.47
C GLN A 109 3.60 -3.01 -2.85
N VAL A 110 4.74 -2.44 -3.24
CA VAL A 110 4.89 -1.75 -4.52
C VAL A 110 5.31 -2.72 -5.63
N LEU A 111 6.29 -3.60 -5.38
CA LEU A 111 6.94 -4.43 -6.40
C LEU A 111 6.46 -5.90 -6.44
N GLY A 112 5.53 -6.28 -5.55
CA GLY A 112 5.03 -7.64 -5.48
C GLY A 112 5.99 -8.63 -4.82
N LYS A 113 5.57 -9.89 -4.74
CA LYS A 113 6.28 -10.95 -4.01
C LYS A 113 7.71 -11.19 -4.53
N GLU A 114 7.90 -11.13 -5.83
CA GLU A 114 9.19 -11.35 -6.49
C GLU A 114 10.03 -10.06 -6.64
N LEU A 115 9.56 -8.93 -6.11
CA LEU A 115 10.20 -7.62 -6.15
C LEU A 115 10.52 -7.12 -7.58
N ALA A 116 9.71 -7.49 -8.56
CA ALA A 116 9.95 -7.22 -9.97
C ALA A 116 8.69 -6.80 -10.76
N SER A 117 7.54 -6.72 -10.10
CA SER A 117 6.26 -6.40 -10.74
C SER A 117 5.64 -5.17 -10.07
N PRO A 118 5.97 -3.94 -10.49
CA PRO A 118 5.37 -2.74 -9.96
C PRO A 118 3.83 -2.77 -10.05
N SER A 119 3.15 -2.18 -9.07
CA SER A 119 1.71 -1.97 -9.12
C SER A 119 1.35 -1.03 -10.26
N ASP A 120 0.13 -1.11 -10.77
CA ASP A 120 -0.36 -0.19 -11.80
C ASP A 120 -0.48 1.26 -11.26
N PHE A 121 -0.88 1.40 -10.01
CA PHE A 121 -0.89 2.67 -9.26
C PHE A 121 -0.81 2.45 -7.75
N LEU A 122 -0.55 3.53 -7.02
CA LEU A 122 -0.50 3.54 -5.56
C LEU A 122 -1.52 4.54 -5.00
N LEU A 123 -2.33 4.10 -4.05
CA LEU A 123 -3.26 4.92 -3.29
C LEU A 123 -2.73 5.06 -1.86
N CYS A 124 -2.68 6.29 -1.35
CA CYS A 124 -2.27 6.52 0.02
C CYS A 124 -2.93 7.78 0.63
N TYR A 125 -2.71 7.95 1.92
CA TYR A 125 -2.94 9.21 2.60
C TYR A 125 -1.71 9.58 3.42
N THR A 126 -1.25 10.81 3.23
CA THR A 126 -0.33 11.49 4.15
C THR A 126 -0.82 12.92 4.36
N GLU A 127 -0.57 13.49 5.51
CA GLU A 127 -1.05 14.84 5.83
C GLU A 127 -0.48 15.88 4.84
N GLY A 128 -1.37 16.64 4.23
CA GLY A 128 -1.02 17.64 3.22
C GLY A 128 -0.34 17.08 1.97
N GLY A 129 -0.46 15.76 1.69
CA GLY A 129 0.20 15.11 0.55
C GLY A 129 1.73 14.99 0.67
N LYS A 130 2.30 15.24 1.86
CA LYS A 130 3.74 15.26 2.07
C LYS A 130 4.33 13.84 2.13
N LYS A 131 5.56 13.67 1.64
CA LYS A 131 6.33 12.40 1.75
C LYS A 131 6.94 12.28 3.16
N ILE A 132 6.12 11.87 4.13
CA ILE A 132 6.49 11.74 5.54
C ILE A 132 6.15 10.36 6.10
N GLY A 133 6.81 9.98 7.20
CA GLY A 133 6.58 8.73 7.91
C GLY A 133 6.93 7.48 7.11
N GLY A 134 6.40 6.34 7.53
CA GLY A 134 6.64 5.04 6.92
C GLY A 134 6.14 4.93 5.47
N THR A 135 5.07 5.65 5.13
CA THR A 135 4.48 5.69 3.78
C THR A 135 5.43 6.34 2.76
N ALA A 136 6.32 7.25 3.20
CA ALA A 136 7.23 7.96 2.29
C ALA A 136 8.18 7.02 1.53
N THR A 137 8.63 5.92 2.12
CA THR A 137 9.48 4.93 1.44
C THR A 137 8.75 4.28 0.27
N ALA A 138 7.49 3.88 0.47
CA ALA A 138 6.69 3.30 -0.61
C ALA A 138 6.37 4.32 -1.71
N ILE A 139 6.09 5.58 -1.36
CA ILE A 139 5.88 6.66 -2.34
C ILE A 139 7.13 6.85 -3.22
N ARG A 140 8.31 6.99 -2.60
CA ARG A 140 9.58 7.15 -3.34
C ARG A 140 9.87 5.96 -4.25
N LEU A 141 9.63 4.75 -3.77
CA LEU A 141 9.82 3.53 -4.56
C LEU A 141 8.86 3.50 -5.75
N ALA A 142 7.58 3.82 -5.54
CA ALA A 142 6.58 3.87 -6.59
C ALA A 142 6.97 4.86 -7.69
N GLU A 143 7.34 6.08 -7.31
CA GLU A 143 7.79 7.12 -8.26
C GLU A 143 9.04 6.70 -9.04
N ALA A 144 10.03 6.09 -8.36
CA ALA A 144 11.25 5.60 -8.99
C ALA A 144 10.99 4.47 -10.01
N ASN A 145 9.86 3.77 -9.88
CA ASN A 145 9.44 2.70 -10.79
C ASN A 145 8.33 3.14 -11.77
N GLY A 146 8.07 4.44 -11.89
CA GLY A 146 7.04 4.97 -12.80
C GLY A 146 5.60 4.66 -12.39
N VAL A 147 5.39 4.24 -11.14
CA VAL A 147 4.06 3.97 -10.59
C VAL A 147 3.38 5.29 -10.20
N LYS A 148 2.23 5.57 -10.79
CA LYS A 148 1.45 6.77 -10.44
C LYS A 148 0.98 6.70 -8.99
N VAL A 149 1.24 7.77 -8.24
CA VAL A 149 0.81 7.92 -6.84
C VAL A 149 -0.38 8.86 -6.78
N TYR A 150 -1.43 8.44 -6.10
CA TYR A 150 -2.59 9.27 -5.74
C TYR A 150 -2.64 9.39 -4.22
N ASN A 151 -2.25 10.53 -3.71
CA ASN A 151 -2.23 10.83 -2.28
C ASN A 151 -3.49 11.61 -1.88
N PHE A 152 -4.37 11.00 -1.12
CA PHE A 152 -5.65 11.62 -0.72
C PHE A 152 -5.47 12.84 0.21
N GLY A 153 -4.26 13.10 0.70
CA GLY A 153 -3.90 14.36 1.34
C GLY A 153 -3.62 15.51 0.35
N ASN A 154 -3.55 15.21 -0.96
CA ASN A 154 -3.38 16.19 -2.03
C ASN A 154 -4.70 16.33 -2.83
N PRO A 155 -5.35 17.51 -2.85
CA PRO A 155 -6.61 17.71 -3.57
C PRO A 155 -6.54 17.42 -5.08
N ASP A 156 -5.40 17.68 -5.72
CA ASP A 156 -5.25 17.43 -7.16
C ASP A 156 -5.20 15.93 -7.46
N ASP A 157 -4.49 15.15 -6.63
CA ASP A 157 -4.47 13.69 -6.74
C ASP A 157 -5.85 13.08 -6.51
N VAL A 158 -6.61 13.61 -5.56
CA VAL A 158 -8.01 13.18 -5.32
C VAL A 158 -8.87 13.40 -6.55
N LYS A 159 -8.76 14.57 -7.19
CA LYS A 159 -9.52 14.92 -8.38
C LYS A 159 -9.14 14.03 -9.57
N GLU A 160 -7.85 13.80 -9.78
CA GLU A 160 -7.35 12.94 -10.85
C GLU A 160 -7.79 11.49 -10.65
N PHE A 161 -7.62 10.96 -9.43
CA PHE A 161 -8.05 9.61 -9.10
C PHE A 161 -9.57 9.42 -9.22
N HIS A 162 -10.36 10.42 -8.87
CA HIS A 162 -11.81 10.37 -9.03
C HIS A 162 -12.23 10.19 -10.50
N THR A 163 -11.49 10.79 -11.44
CA THR A 163 -11.71 10.59 -12.89
C THR A 163 -11.42 9.14 -13.28
N LEU A 164 -10.27 8.60 -12.89
CA LEU A 164 -9.91 7.21 -13.12
C LEU A 164 -10.94 6.24 -12.51
N LEU A 165 -11.38 6.50 -11.27
CA LEU A 165 -12.35 5.64 -10.60
C LEU A 165 -13.71 5.61 -11.31
N LYS A 166 -14.15 6.72 -11.90
CA LYS A 166 -15.35 6.77 -12.74
C LYS A 166 -15.22 5.89 -13.98
N GLU A 167 -14.07 5.95 -14.67
CA GLU A 167 -13.79 5.11 -15.84
C GLU A 167 -13.81 3.63 -15.49
N ILE A 168 -13.17 3.25 -14.37
CA ILE A 168 -13.18 1.88 -13.85
C ILE A 168 -14.61 1.43 -13.52
N THR A 169 -15.40 2.28 -12.85
CA THR A 169 -16.78 1.95 -12.50
C THR A 169 -17.66 1.74 -13.73
N LEU A 170 -17.50 2.56 -14.76
CA LEU A 170 -18.24 2.41 -16.02
C LEU A 170 -17.85 1.13 -16.78
N SER A 171 -16.66 0.59 -16.59
CA SER A 171 -16.20 -0.64 -17.25
C SER A 171 -16.81 -1.92 -16.63
N ILE A 172 -17.48 -1.81 -15.48
CA ILE A 172 -18.08 -2.95 -14.76
C ILE A 172 -19.58 -3.10 -15.10
N ILE A 173 -20.17 -2.07 -15.70
CA ILE A 173 -21.59 -2.03 -16.10
C ILE A 173 -21.76 -2.54 -17.51
#